data_c405d951f699952db0c3698a37ca5111
#
_entry.id   c405d951f699952db0c3698a37ca5111
#
_cell.length_a   1.000
_cell.length_b   1.000
_cell.length_c   1.000
_cell.angle_alpha   90.00
_cell.angle_beta   90.00
_cell.angle_gamma   90.00
#
_symmetry.space_group_name_H-M   'P 1'
#
loop_
_entity.id
_entity.type
_entity.pdbx_description
1 polymer ?
#
loop_
_entity_poly.entity_id
_entity_poly.type
_entity_poly.pdbx_seq_one_letter_code
_entity_poly.pdbx_strand_id
1 'polypeptide(L)'
;KQVLITGGILQIGGGCTADSVYKAGFEQAIVQNEKYYKRFPQDIKIVQELVNYLAEQEGGGVALPSGGFLTPRGLQTLGLSGLGSRAGFESMHYLFESVWDPTFVPGAPKRISYNFLSSFEKWLNFDTNPLYALLHESIYCQGSANKWSANSVRTAVGDKFDAIRAAREGLPVLFTGEMIFPWMFDEIHALKPFKDAAHILAEKKDWPPLYDVQVLNNNKVPVAAAVYYEDLYVNFKLAMETASQIAGIRPWITNEFMHSGLRDDGSKVIDHLLGMLNGRKPLF
;
A
#
# COMPACT_ATOMS: atom_id res chain seq x y z
N LYS A 1 5.58 0.09 -32.74
CA LYS A 1 5.29 -0.30 -31.37
C LYS A 1 5.37 0.94 -30.49
N GLN A 2 4.53 1.03 -29.47
CA GLN A 2 4.48 2.14 -28.49
C GLN A 2 4.24 1.54 -27.11
N VAL A 3 4.67 2.22 -26.05
CA VAL A 3 4.46 1.79 -24.65
C VAL A 3 3.74 2.90 -23.90
N LEU A 4 2.68 2.53 -23.18
CA LEU A 4 1.99 3.36 -22.21
C LEU A 4 2.22 2.80 -20.81
N ILE A 5 2.61 3.64 -19.87
CA ILE A 5 2.82 3.29 -18.46
C ILE A 5 1.92 4.18 -17.61
N THR A 6 1.25 3.61 -16.62
CA THR A 6 0.47 4.38 -15.66
C THR A 6 0.80 3.92 -14.24
N GLY A 7 1.38 4.79 -13.44
CA GLY A 7 1.79 4.50 -12.06
C GLY A 7 2.70 3.27 -11.92
N GLY A 8 3.49 2.93 -12.95
CA GLY A 8 4.24 1.68 -13.00
C GLY A 8 5.74 1.86 -13.24
N ILE A 9 6.30 3.05 -13.04
CA ILE A 9 7.75 3.27 -13.14
C ILE A 9 8.38 2.91 -11.81
N LEU A 10 8.72 1.63 -11.65
CA LEU A 10 9.35 1.13 -10.42
C LEU A 10 10.83 1.51 -10.38
N GLN A 11 11.41 1.50 -9.19
CA GLN A 11 12.85 1.70 -9.03
C GLN A 11 13.61 0.51 -9.64
N ILE A 12 14.53 0.80 -10.54
CA ILE A 12 15.41 -0.16 -11.18
C ILE A 12 16.84 0.02 -10.65
N GLY A 13 17.55 -1.07 -10.42
CA GLY A 13 18.92 -1.02 -9.91
C GLY A 13 19.45 -2.40 -9.63
N GLY A 14 20.75 -2.55 -9.49
CA GLY A 14 21.39 -3.77 -9.02
C GLY A 14 21.18 -3.96 -7.53
N GLY A 15 21.08 -5.21 -7.08
CA GLY A 15 20.83 -5.54 -5.68
C GLY A 15 19.34 -5.45 -5.30
N CYS A 16 19.04 -5.21 -4.03
CA CYS A 16 17.68 -5.00 -3.57
C CYS A 16 17.44 -3.53 -3.20
N THR A 17 16.49 -2.91 -3.87
CA THR A 17 16.09 -1.51 -3.65
C THR A 17 14.91 -1.37 -2.70
N ALA A 18 14.39 -2.46 -2.14
CA ALA A 18 13.20 -2.50 -1.30
C ALA A 18 13.27 -1.53 -0.11
N ASP A 19 14.42 -1.44 0.57
CA ASP A 19 14.58 -0.52 1.73
C ASP A 19 14.35 0.94 1.34
N SER A 20 14.85 1.39 0.19
CA SER A 20 14.65 2.77 -0.27
C SER A 20 13.19 3.01 -0.69
N VAL A 21 12.57 2.02 -1.32
CA VAL A 21 11.14 2.07 -1.69
C VAL A 21 10.27 2.18 -0.44
N TYR A 22 10.51 1.34 0.57
CA TYR A 22 9.68 1.38 1.79
C TYR A 22 9.95 2.60 2.67
N LYS A 23 11.19 3.12 2.73
CA LYS A 23 11.44 4.42 3.39
C LYS A 23 10.60 5.53 2.77
N ALA A 24 10.64 5.65 1.44
CA ALA A 24 9.81 6.61 0.72
C ALA A 24 8.31 6.33 0.88
N GLY A 25 7.90 5.06 0.90
CA GLY A 25 6.53 4.64 1.12
C GLY A 25 5.99 5.00 2.51
N PHE A 26 6.78 4.83 3.57
CA PHE A 26 6.39 5.26 4.92
C PHE A 26 6.27 6.79 5.04
N GLU A 27 7.18 7.55 4.42
CA GLU A 27 7.10 9.01 4.36
C GLU A 27 5.81 9.46 3.66
N GLN A 28 5.49 8.86 2.52
CA GLN A 28 4.26 9.17 1.78
C GLN A 28 3.01 8.72 2.54
N ALA A 29 3.07 7.58 3.25
CA ALA A 29 1.97 7.12 4.09
C ALA A 29 1.64 8.12 5.20
N ILE A 30 2.65 8.73 5.84
CA ILE A 30 2.42 9.79 6.85
C ILE A 30 1.64 10.94 6.22
N VAL A 31 2.06 11.44 5.05
CA VAL A 31 1.38 12.55 4.35
C VAL A 31 -0.08 12.19 4.04
N GLN A 32 -0.35 10.97 3.57
CA GLN A 32 -1.71 10.54 3.24
C GLN A 32 -2.58 10.36 4.50
N ASN A 33 -2.02 9.87 5.60
CA ASN A 33 -2.71 9.81 6.90
C ASN A 33 -3.10 11.20 7.40
N GLU A 34 -2.20 12.20 7.30
CA GLU A 34 -2.49 13.58 7.68
C GLU A 34 -3.67 14.14 6.87
N LYS A 35 -3.72 13.88 5.56
CA LYS A 35 -4.84 14.28 4.70
C LYS A 35 -6.13 13.57 5.08
N TYR A 36 -6.06 12.27 5.35
CA TYR A 36 -7.21 11.47 5.77
C TYR A 36 -7.82 12.03 7.05
N TYR A 37 -7.04 12.18 8.11
CA TYR A 37 -7.53 12.68 9.39
C TYR A 37 -7.89 14.18 9.38
N LYS A 38 -7.29 14.96 8.49
CA LYS A 38 -7.76 16.34 8.26
C LYS A 38 -9.18 16.36 7.67
N ARG A 39 -9.51 15.41 6.82
CA ARG A 39 -10.83 15.27 6.19
C ARG A 39 -11.85 14.63 7.12
N PHE A 40 -11.44 13.65 7.91
CA PHE A 40 -12.28 12.87 8.83
C PHE A 40 -11.71 12.88 10.26
N PRO A 41 -11.69 14.05 10.93
CA PRO A 41 -11.09 14.17 12.26
C PRO A 41 -11.78 13.32 13.34
N GLN A 42 -13.07 13.03 13.18
CA GLN A 42 -13.84 12.16 14.08
C GLN A 42 -13.31 10.73 14.11
N ASP A 43 -12.69 10.25 13.03
CA ASP A 43 -12.19 8.89 12.94
C ASP A 43 -10.97 8.64 13.85
N ILE A 44 -10.25 9.71 14.25
CA ILE A 44 -9.14 9.59 15.21
C ILE A 44 -9.61 8.85 16.46
N LYS A 45 -10.72 9.31 17.05
CA LYS A 45 -11.26 8.71 18.29
C LYS A 45 -11.78 7.30 18.05
N ILE A 46 -12.47 7.06 16.94
CA ILE A 46 -13.04 5.74 16.62
C ILE A 46 -11.91 4.71 16.47
N VAL A 47 -10.85 5.07 15.76
CA VAL A 47 -9.70 4.18 15.54
C VAL A 47 -8.92 3.94 16.83
N GLN A 48 -8.72 4.97 17.67
CA GLN A 48 -8.09 4.80 18.98
C GLN A 48 -8.89 3.85 19.89
N GLU A 49 -10.20 4.02 19.95
CA GLU A 49 -11.07 3.13 20.72
C GLU A 49 -11.01 1.69 20.21
N LEU A 50 -11.00 1.50 18.89
CA LEU A 50 -10.89 0.18 18.26
C LEU A 50 -9.54 -0.47 18.55
N VAL A 51 -8.44 0.27 18.43
CA VAL A 51 -7.09 -0.24 18.73
C VAL A 51 -6.96 -0.64 20.18
N ASN A 52 -7.44 0.18 21.13
CA ASN A 52 -7.42 -0.15 22.54
C ASN A 52 -8.27 -1.40 22.83
N TYR A 53 -9.47 -1.48 22.24
CA TYR A 53 -10.34 -2.66 22.36
C TYR A 53 -9.64 -3.93 21.88
N LEU A 54 -8.99 -3.90 20.70
CA LEU A 54 -8.26 -5.04 20.15
C LEU A 54 -7.09 -5.44 21.05
N ALA A 55 -6.33 -4.48 21.55
CA ALA A 55 -5.16 -4.73 22.38
C ALA A 55 -5.51 -5.36 23.73
N GLU A 56 -6.74 -5.14 24.24
CA GLU A 56 -7.24 -5.69 25.52
C GLU A 56 -7.83 -7.10 25.37
N GLN A 57 -8.06 -7.59 24.13
CA GLN A 57 -8.59 -8.93 23.93
C GLN A 57 -7.50 -9.99 24.16
N GLU A 58 -7.94 -11.20 24.52
CA GLU A 58 -7.04 -12.36 24.60
C GLU A 58 -6.32 -12.58 23.24
N GLY A 59 -5.01 -12.71 23.29
CA GLY A 59 -4.18 -12.80 22.06
C GLY A 59 -3.94 -11.49 21.32
N GLY A 60 -4.42 -10.34 21.86
CA GLY A 60 -4.18 -9.00 21.30
C GLY A 60 -4.98 -8.69 20.04
N GLY A 61 -6.16 -9.31 19.88
CA GLY A 61 -7.03 -9.10 18.72
C GLY A 61 -8.31 -9.93 18.77
N VAL A 62 -9.03 -9.99 17.66
CA VAL A 62 -10.29 -10.75 17.54
C VAL A 62 -10.28 -11.64 16.31
N ALA A 63 -10.98 -12.77 16.39
CA ALA A 63 -11.17 -13.65 15.25
C ALA A 63 -11.99 -12.97 14.15
N LEU A 64 -11.58 -13.19 12.90
CA LEU A 64 -12.29 -12.77 11.71
C LEU A 64 -13.22 -13.89 11.20
N PRO A 65 -14.32 -13.56 10.47
CA PRO A 65 -15.29 -14.54 10.02
C PRO A 65 -14.71 -15.70 9.19
N SER A 66 -13.68 -15.44 8.37
CA SER A 66 -13.03 -16.46 7.53
C SER A 66 -11.99 -17.33 8.27
N GLY A 67 -11.70 -17.04 9.53
CA GLY A 67 -10.66 -17.71 10.33
C GLY A 67 -9.32 -17.00 10.35
N GLY A 68 -9.27 -15.75 9.89
CA GLY A 68 -8.17 -14.82 10.13
C GLY A 68 -8.24 -14.21 11.53
N PHE A 69 -7.33 -13.27 11.81
CA PHE A 69 -7.24 -12.59 13.10
C PHE A 69 -6.96 -11.11 12.92
N LEU A 70 -7.77 -10.26 13.54
CA LEU A 70 -7.61 -8.80 13.49
C LEU A 70 -6.88 -8.30 14.72
N THR A 71 -5.70 -7.75 14.50
CA THR A 71 -4.86 -7.12 15.53
C THR A 71 -4.75 -5.60 15.29
N PRO A 72 -4.23 -4.80 16.24
CA PRO A 72 -3.89 -3.40 16.01
C PRO A 72 -2.99 -3.17 14.78
N ARG A 73 -1.97 -4.01 14.58
CA ARG A 73 -1.10 -3.92 13.40
C ARG A 73 -1.80 -4.36 12.11
N GLY A 74 -2.70 -5.34 12.21
CA GLY A 74 -3.55 -5.76 11.10
C GLY A 74 -4.50 -4.66 10.65
N LEU A 75 -5.06 -3.89 11.59
CA LEU A 75 -5.89 -2.73 11.29
C LEU A 75 -5.14 -1.66 10.47
N GLN A 76 -3.87 -1.43 10.76
CA GLN A 76 -3.06 -0.44 10.04
C GLN A 76 -2.90 -0.76 8.54
N THR A 77 -3.03 -2.02 8.14
CA THR A 77 -2.92 -2.45 6.74
C THR A 77 -4.07 -1.97 5.85
N LEU A 78 -5.16 -1.45 6.44
CA LEU A 78 -6.25 -0.78 5.68
C LEU A 78 -5.72 0.34 4.78
N GLY A 79 -4.61 0.97 5.15
CA GLY A 79 -3.99 2.00 4.34
C GLY A 79 -3.53 1.53 2.96
N LEU A 80 -3.25 0.22 2.78
CA LEU A 80 -2.93 -0.35 1.47
C LEU A 80 -4.00 0.02 0.42
N SER A 81 -5.26 -0.17 0.71
CA SER A 81 -6.36 0.15 -0.23
C SER A 81 -7.01 1.50 0.05
N GLY A 82 -6.96 1.96 1.29
CA GLY A 82 -7.66 3.16 1.74
C GLY A 82 -6.94 4.47 1.44
N LEU A 83 -5.61 4.49 1.51
CA LEU A 83 -4.85 5.73 1.36
C LEU A 83 -4.33 5.96 -0.07
N GLY A 84 -4.40 4.97 -0.95
CA GLY A 84 -3.81 5.03 -2.30
C GLY A 84 -4.80 5.31 -3.43
N SER A 85 -6.08 5.51 -3.13
CA SER A 85 -7.11 5.76 -4.15
C SER A 85 -8.04 6.91 -3.76
N ARG A 86 -8.64 7.54 -4.77
CA ARG A 86 -9.53 8.69 -4.59
C ARG A 86 -10.72 8.40 -3.69
N ALA A 87 -11.36 7.25 -3.86
CA ALA A 87 -12.51 6.82 -3.07
C ALA A 87 -12.12 6.12 -1.76
N GLY A 88 -10.84 5.89 -1.51
CA GLY A 88 -10.37 5.11 -0.38
C GLY A 88 -10.61 5.80 0.96
N PHE A 89 -10.45 7.11 1.01
CA PHE A 89 -10.68 7.89 2.24
C PHE A 89 -12.11 7.79 2.72
N GLU A 90 -13.08 8.00 1.83
CA GLU A 90 -14.51 7.86 2.14
C GLU A 90 -14.87 6.44 2.52
N SER A 91 -14.33 5.48 1.79
CA SER A 91 -14.60 4.07 2.07
C SER A 91 -14.05 3.64 3.44
N MET A 92 -12.86 4.13 3.83
CA MET A 92 -12.31 3.93 5.18
C MET A 92 -13.21 4.57 6.25
N HIS A 93 -13.64 5.81 6.01
CA HIS A 93 -14.53 6.52 6.94
C HIS A 93 -15.82 5.73 7.16
N TYR A 94 -16.52 5.33 6.10
CA TYR A 94 -17.75 4.53 6.23
C TYR A 94 -17.51 3.15 6.85
N LEU A 95 -16.33 2.56 6.64
CA LEU A 95 -15.96 1.34 7.34
C LEU A 95 -15.88 1.58 8.85
N PHE A 96 -15.24 2.67 9.29
CA PHE A 96 -15.10 3.00 10.71
C PHE A 96 -16.43 3.41 11.36
N GLU A 97 -17.36 4.03 10.65
CA GLU A 97 -18.71 4.26 11.19
C GLU A 97 -19.45 2.97 11.57
N SER A 98 -19.10 1.84 10.93
CA SER A 98 -19.72 0.54 11.17
C SER A 98 -19.04 -0.31 12.25
N VAL A 99 -17.99 0.20 12.93
CA VAL A 99 -17.17 -0.58 13.87
C VAL A 99 -17.99 -1.23 14.99
N TRP A 100 -18.91 -0.47 15.59
CA TRP A 100 -19.59 -0.91 16.81
C TRP A 100 -21.00 -1.41 16.52
N ASP A 101 -21.39 -2.52 17.18
CA ASP A 101 -22.80 -2.92 17.19
C ASP A 101 -23.62 -1.86 17.90
N PRO A 102 -24.79 -1.49 17.37
CA PRO A 102 -25.71 -0.60 18.07
C PRO A 102 -26.21 -1.29 19.35
N THR A 103 -25.91 -0.72 20.51
CA THR A 103 -26.38 -1.23 21.79
C THR A 103 -27.70 -0.57 22.16
N PHE A 104 -28.78 -1.36 22.20
CA PHE A 104 -30.11 -0.90 22.60
C PHE A 104 -30.37 -1.07 24.12
N VAL A 105 -29.44 -1.74 24.81
CA VAL A 105 -29.55 -2.00 26.27
C VAL A 105 -28.54 -1.12 26.99
N PRO A 106 -28.98 -0.24 27.90
CA PRO A 106 -28.08 0.56 28.73
C PRO A 106 -27.08 -0.32 29.48
N GLY A 107 -25.78 0.02 29.41
CA GLY A 107 -24.71 -0.70 30.10
C GLY A 107 -24.23 -1.98 29.41
N ALA A 108 -24.77 -2.36 28.26
CA ALA A 108 -24.25 -3.46 27.51
C ALA A 108 -22.81 -3.17 27.01
N PRO A 109 -21.89 -4.16 27.06
CA PRO A 109 -20.52 -3.97 26.63
C PRO A 109 -20.47 -3.67 25.11
N LYS A 110 -19.60 -2.75 24.71
CA LYS A 110 -19.29 -2.53 23.30
C LYS A 110 -18.78 -3.82 22.65
N ARG A 111 -19.24 -4.09 21.44
CA ARG A 111 -18.78 -5.22 20.62
C ARG A 111 -18.48 -4.71 19.22
N ILE A 112 -17.42 -5.24 18.62
CA ILE A 112 -17.15 -4.99 17.19
C ILE A 112 -18.25 -5.67 16.38
N SER A 113 -18.84 -4.94 15.46
CA SER A 113 -19.91 -5.45 14.61
C SER A 113 -19.42 -6.54 13.66
N TYR A 114 -20.27 -7.53 13.42
CA TYR A 114 -19.99 -8.54 12.38
C TYR A 114 -19.85 -7.89 10.99
N ASN A 115 -20.61 -6.84 10.74
CA ASN A 115 -20.55 -6.10 9.48
C ASN A 115 -19.17 -5.46 9.26
N PHE A 116 -18.59 -4.83 10.28
CA PHE A 116 -17.24 -4.31 10.22
C PHE A 116 -16.21 -5.42 9.97
N LEU A 117 -16.24 -6.50 10.76
CA LEU A 117 -15.29 -7.61 10.62
C LEU A 117 -15.33 -8.24 9.22
N SER A 118 -16.53 -8.51 8.69
CA SER A 118 -16.71 -9.06 7.36
C SER A 118 -16.28 -8.09 6.25
N SER A 119 -16.48 -6.79 6.44
CA SER A 119 -16.05 -5.76 5.49
C SER A 119 -14.55 -5.57 5.52
N PHE A 120 -13.95 -5.55 6.73
CA PHE A 120 -12.50 -5.48 6.90
C PHE A 120 -11.77 -6.62 6.17
N GLU A 121 -12.23 -7.86 6.31
CA GLU A 121 -11.63 -9.00 5.61
C GLU A 121 -11.62 -8.82 4.09
N LYS A 122 -12.70 -8.28 3.53
CA LYS A 122 -12.82 -8.07 2.08
C LYS A 122 -11.87 -7.00 1.55
N TRP A 123 -11.42 -6.08 2.40
CA TRP A 123 -10.50 -5.02 2.00
C TRP A 123 -9.12 -5.52 1.64
N LEU A 124 -8.66 -6.57 2.32
CA LEU A 124 -7.36 -7.21 2.13
C LEU A 124 -7.54 -8.69 1.78
N ASN A 125 -8.39 -8.94 0.78
CA ASN A 125 -8.68 -10.28 0.33
C ASN A 125 -7.57 -10.76 -0.62
N PHE A 126 -6.72 -11.65 -0.13
CA PHE A 126 -5.71 -12.35 -0.91
C PHE A 126 -6.20 -13.71 -1.47
N ASP A 127 -7.47 -14.06 -1.32
CA ASP A 127 -8.03 -15.35 -1.73
C ASP A 127 -7.82 -15.63 -3.23
N THR A 128 -7.94 -14.59 -4.06
CA THR A 128 -7.79 -14.71 -5.52
C THR A 128 -6.39 -14.39 -6.02
N ASN A 129 -5.54 -13.77 -5.20
CA ASN A 129 -4.21 -13.31 -5.59
C ASN A 129 -3.14 -13.45 -4.50
N PRO A 130 -2.95 -14.61 -3.86
CA PRO A 130 -1.94 -14.78 -2.82
C PRO A 130 -0.51 -14.57 -3.32
N LEU A 131 -0.25 -14.76 -4.62
CA LEU A 131 1.04 -14.49 -5.24
C LEU A 131 1.44 -13.01 -5.16
N TYR A 132 0.49 -12.09 -5.09
CA TYR A 132 0.79 -10.68 -4.86
C TYR A 132 1.55 -10.50 -3.55
N ALA A 133 1.06 -11.06 -2.44
CA ALA A 133 1.75 -10.99 -1.15
C ALA A 133 3.09 -11.72 -1.14
N LEU A 134 3.19 -12.88 -1.81
CA LEU A 134 4.41 -13.68 -1.86
C LEU A 134 5.54 -13.01 -2.64
N LEU A 135 5.23 -12.35 -3.74
CA LEU A 135 6.22 -11.84 -4.69
C LEU A 135 6.40 -10.32 -4.63
N HIS A 136 5.60 -9.61 -3.83
CA HIS A 136 5.59 -8.15 -3.82
C HIS A 136 6.98 -7.55 -3.57
N GLU A 137 7.68 -7.93 -2.52
CA GLU A 137 9.04 -7.40 -2.27
C GLU A 137 10.08 -7.86 -3.29
N SER A 138 9.89 -9.03 -3.90
CA SER A 138 10.85 -9.61 -4.84
C SER A 138 11.00 -8.77 -6.10
N ILE A 139 9.99 -7.98 -6.48
CA ILE A 139 10.04 -7.10 -7.67
C ILE A 139 11.11 -6.00 -7.55
N TYR A 140 11.56 -5.72 -6.33
CA TYR A 140 12.60 -4.73 -6.04
C TYR A 140 14.01 -5.34 -5.92
N CYS A 141 14.17 -6.66 -6.13
CA CYS A 141 15.41 -7.37 -5.86
C CYS A 141 15.99 -8.01 -7.13
N GLN A 142 17.29 -7.79 -7.36
CA GLN A 142 18.08 -8.37 -8.44
C GLN A 142 19.42 -8.83 -7.86
N GLY A 143 19.67 -10.15 -7.80
CA GLY A 143 20.89 -10.72 -7.24
C GLY A 143 21.05 -10.55 -5.72
N SER A 144 19.99 -10.28 -5.01
CA SER A 144 19.99 -10.17 -3.53
C SER A 144 18.61 -10.46 -2.93
N ALA A 145 18.57 -10.75 -1.63
CA ALA A 145 17.35 -11.04 -0.89
C ALA A 145 16.71 -9.76 -0.32
N ASN A 146 15.38 -9.72 -0.21
CA ASN A 146 14.66 -8.62 0.42
C ASN A 146 14.65 -8.72 1.95
N LYS A 147 14.67 -9.92 2.53
CA LYS A 147 14.69 -10.17 3.98
C LYS A 147 13.63 -9.42 4.77
N TRP A 148 12.43 -9.32 4.21
CA TRP A 148 11.35 -8.56 4.81
C TRP A 148 11.67 -7.08 5.02
N SER A 149 12.12 -6.42 3.97
CA SER A 149 12.50 -5.01 3.98
C SER A 149 11.42 -4.10 4.58
N ALA A 150 10.14 -4.30 4.24
CA ALA A 150 9.06 -3.49 4.80
C ALA A 150 9.02 -3.57 6.34
N ASN A 151 9.23 -4.78 6.89
CA ASN A 151 9.25 -4.99 8.34
C ASN A 151 10.50 -4.37 8.99
N SER A 152 11.64 -4.48 8.35
CA SER A 152 12.90 -3.88 8.83
C SER A 152 12.81 -2.34 8.84
N VAL A 153 12.28 -1.76 7.77
CA VAL A 153 12.08 -0.31 7.67
C VAL A 153 11.04 0.17 8.68
N ARG A 154 9.94 -0.56 8.88
CA ARG A 154 8.95 -0.25 9.92
C ARG A 154 9.59 -0.16 11.30
N THR A 155 10.47 -1.10 11.63
CA THR A 155 11.21 -1.08 12.89
C THR A 155 12.12 0.14 12.99
N ALA A 156 12.79 0.52 11.91
CA ALA A 156 13.68 1.69 11.86
C ALA A 156 12.92 3.04 11.93
N VAL A 157 11.70 3.11 11.37
CA VAL A 157 10.81 4.29 11.50
C VAL A 157 10.33 4.49 12.95
N GLY A 158 10.37 3.42 13.76
CA GLY A 158 10.14 3.45 15.19
C GLY A 158 8.67 3.67 15.57
N ASP A 159 8.48 4.39 16.66
CA ASP A 159 7.18 4.53 17.36
C ASP A 159 6.07 5.20 16.56
N LYS A 160 6.37 5.85 15.44
CA LYS A 160 5.36 6.55 14.63
C LYS A 160 4.24 5.63 14.15
N PHE A 161 4.56 4.36 13.87
CA PHE A 161 3.60 3.35 13.44
C PHE A 161 3.26 2.34 14.55
N ASP A 162 3.54 2.65 15.82
CA ASP A 162 3.03 1.89 16.95
C ASP A 162 1.56 2.27 17.22
N ALA A 163 0.64 1.42 16.77
CA ALA A 163 -0.79 1.66 16.88
C ALA A 163 -1.26 1.74 18.34
N ILE A 164 -0.76 0.84 19.20
CA ILE A 164 -1.17 0.75 20.61
C ILE A 164 -0.69 1.99 21.36
N ARG A 165 0.56 2.36 21.15
CA ARG A 165 1.12 3.57 21.76
C ARG A 165 0.36 4.82 21.32
N ALA A 166 0.16 4.99 20.00
CA ALA A 166 -0.57 6.13 19.46
C ALA A 166 -1.97 6.25 20.08
N ALA A 167 -2.72 5.13 20.15
CA ALA A 167 -4.06 5.12 20.74
C ALA A 167 -4.05 5.50 22.23
N ARG A 168 -3.08 5.00 23.01
CA ARG A 168 -2.95 5.30 24.44
C ARG A 168 -2.52 6.75 24.72
N GLU A 169 -1.69 7.32 23.86
CA GLU A 169 -1.23 8.72 23.97
C GLU A 169 -2.22 9.73 23.38
N GLY A 170 -3.35 9.27 22.83
CA GLY A 170 -4.35 10.15 22.21
C GLY A 170 -3.91 10.69 20.83
N LEU A 171 -2.91 10.07 20.20
CA LEU A 171 -2.40 10.44 18.88
C LEU A 171 -3.17 9.70 17.76
N PRO A 172 -3.20 10.24 16.53
CA PRO A 172 -3.73 9.52 15.39
C PRO A 172 -2.96 8.22 15.15
N VAL A 173 -3.68 7.12 14.97
CA VAL A 173 -3.10 5.82 14.58
C VAL A 173 -2.82 5.84 13.08
N LEU A 174 -1.56 5.74 12.68
CA LEU A 174 -1.18 5.80 11.26
C LEU A 174 -1.37 4.45 10.57
N PHE A 175 -1.99 4.47 9.40
CA PHE A 175 -2.14 3.32 8.50
C PHE A 175 -0.91 3.20 7.61
N THR A 176 -0.53 1.96 7.26
CA THR A 176 0.61 1.68 6.37
C THR A 176 0.20 1.81 4.90
N GLY A 177 1.19 1.85 4.01
CA GLY A 177 0.97 1.84 2.57
C GLY A 177 0.99 0.43 1.97
N GLU A 178 1.50 0.32 0.75
CA GLU A 178 1.67 -0.94 0.02
C GLU A 178 2.87 -1.72 0.57
N MET A 179 2.63 -2.45 1.64
CA MET A 179 3.66 -3.16 2.40
C MET A 179 3.15 -4.53 2.81
N ILE A 180 3.97 -5.56 2.58
CA ILE A 180 3.69 -6.92 3.02
C ILE A 180 4.62 -7.26 4.18
N PHE A 181 4.04 -7.71 5.28
CA PHE A 181 4.76 -8.04 6.50
C PHE A 181 4.74 -9.54 6.79
N PRO A 182 5.78 -10.11 7.42
CA PRO A 182 5.84 -11.55 7.70
C PRO A 182 4.66 -12.04 8.56
N TRP A 183 4.20 -11.25 9.52
CA TRP A 183 3.09 -11.60 10.40
C TRP A 183 1.71 -11.65 9.69
N MET A 184 1.56 -11.08 8.49
CA MET A 184 0.34 -11.21 7.68
C MET A 184 0.07 -12.67 7.31
N PHE A 185 1.12 -13.48 7.18
CA PHE A 185 1.02 -14.92 6.93
C PHE A 185 0.58 -15.74 8.16
N ASP A 186 0.49 -15.12 9.33
CA ASP A 186 -0.11 -15.69 10.53
C ASP A 186 -1.56 -15.22 10.75
N GLU A 187 -1.86 -13.98 10.37
CA GLU A 187 -3.13 -13.32 10.69
C GLU A 187 -4.17 -13.43 9.57
N ILE A 188 -3.76 -13.38 8.30
CA ILE A 188 -4.67 -13.43 7.15
C ILE A 188 -4.88 -14.87 6.71
N HIS A 189 -6.14 -15.33 6.77
CA HIS A 189 -6.50 -16.74 6.50
C HIS A 189 -5.95 -17.25 5.17
N ALA A 190 -6.15 -16.52 4.08
CA ALA A 190 -5.71 -16.90 2.74
C ALA A 190 -4.20 -17.01 2.59
N LEU A 191 -3.41 -16.35 3.43
CA LEU A 191 -1.95 -16.34 3.37
C LEU A 191 -1.31 -17.42 4.25
N LYS A 192 -2.00 -17.94 5.27
CA LYS A 192 -1.47 -18.97 6.18
C LYS A 192 -0.80 -20.17 5.48
N PRO A 193 -1.41 -20.76 4.42
CA PRO A 193 -0.81 -21.90 3.72
C PRO A 193 0.51 -21.57 3.01
N PHE A 194 0.81 -20.30 2.79
CA PHE A 194 1.98 -19.84 2.04
C PHE A 194 3.12 -19.34 2.92
N LYS A 195 2.98 -19.41 4.24
CA LYS A 195 3.95 -18.84 5.20
C LYS A 195 5.38 -19.32 4.94
N ASP A 196 5.61 -20.62 4.86
CA ASP A 196 6.95 -21.18 4.66
C ASP A 196 7.54 -20.75 3.31
N ALA A 197 6.72 -20.75 2.25
CA ALA A 197 7.15 -20.28 0.94
C ALA A 197 7.53 -18.79 0.96
N ALA A 198 6.77 -17.96 1.68
CA ALA A 198 7.08 -16.54 1.82
C ALA A 198 8.43 -16.30 2.51
N HIS A 199 8.73 -17.05 3.58
CA HIS A 199 10.03 -16.97 4.27
C HIS A 199 11.19 -17.43 3.37
N ILE A 200 11.02 -18.52 2.63
CA ILE A 200 12.02 -18.99 1.65
C ILE A 200 12.29 -17.93 0.58
N LEU A 201 11.23 -17.31 0.03
CA LEU A 201 11.36 -16.27 -0.98
C LEU A 201 12.02 -15.01 -0.44
N ALA A 202 11.74 -14.63 0.81
CA ALA A 202 12.37 -13.47 1.45
C ALA A 202 13.90 -13.65 1.61
N GLU A 203 14.38 -14.87 1.79
CA GLU A 203 15.82 -15.20 1.93
C GLU A 203 16.50 -15.54 0.59
N LYS A 204 15.75 -15.61 -0.51
CA LYS A 204 16.29 -15.93 -1.84
C LYS A 204 17.22 -14.82 -2.33
N LYS A 205 18.48 -15.17 -2.61
CA LYS A 205 19.55 -14.23 -3.01
C LYS A 205 19.77 -14.15 -4.51
N ASP A 206 19.36 -15.18 -5.24
CA ASP A 206 19.66 -15.40 -6.66
C ASP A 206 18.50 -14.97 -7.58
N TRP A 207 17.84 -13.86 -7.25
CA TRP A 207 16.85 -13.27 -8.15
C TRP A 207 17.53 -12.84 -9.46
N PRO A 208 17.01 -13.25 -10.62
CA PRO A 208 17.58 -12.83 -11.90
C PRO A 208 17.38 -11.33 -12.11
N PRO A 209 18.21 -10.69 -12.94
CA PRO A 209 17.99 -9.30 -13.32
C PRO A 209 16.67 -9.17 -14.09
N LEU A 210 15.80 -8.27 -13.63
CA LEU A 210 14.52 -7.94 -14.26
C LEU A 210 14.67 -6.82 -15.30
N TYR A 211 15.65 -5.95 -15.11
CA TYR A 211 15.85 -4.75 -15.93
C TYR A 211 17.27 -4.70 -16.48
N ASP A 212 17.39 -4.45 -17.77
CA ASP A 212 18.65 -4.13 -18.42
C ASP A 212 18.72 -2.61 -18.64
N VAL A 213 19.43 -1.94 -17.72
CA VAL A 213 19.57 -0.47 -17.72
C VAL A 213 20.27 0.02 -19.00
N GLN A 214 21.20 -0.76 -19.59
CA GLN A 214 21.86 -0.37 -20.84
C GLN A 214 20.89 -0.39 -22.02
N VAL A 215 20.02 -1.40 -22.08
CA VAL A 215 18.95 -1.46 -23.09
C VAL A 215 17.95 -0.32 -22.89
N LEU A 216 17.56 -0.02 -21.67
CA LEU A 216 16.65 1.08 -21.37
C LEU A 216 17.24 2.46 -21.72
N ASN A 217 18.52 2.68 -21.43
CA ASN A 217 19.24 3.91 -21.81
C ASN A 217 19.38 4.09 -23.34
N ASN A 218 19.29 3.01 -24.11
CA ASN A 218 19.35 3.00 -25.57
C ASN A 218 17.98 2.70 -26.21
N ASN A 219 16.90 2.81 -25.45
CA ASN A 219 15.56 2.51 -25.93
C ASN A 219 15.20 3.32 -27.19
N LYS A 220 14.57 2.65 -28.15
CA LYS A 220 14.08 3.25 -29.42
C LYS A 220 12.55 3.22 -29.52
N VAL A 221 11.89 2.57 -28.56
CA VAL A 221 10.42 2.48 -28.54
C VAL A 221 9.87 3.75 -27.88
N PRO A 222 8.95 4.48 -28.52
CA PRO A 222 8.29 5.63 -27.89
C PRO A 222 7.53 5.22 -26.65
N VAL A 223 7.78 5.91 -25.52
CA VAL A 223 7.17 5.62 -24.23
C VAL A 223 6.50 6.89 -23.70
N ALA A 224 5.23 6.80 -23.31
CA ALA A 224 4.56 7.82 -22.53
C ALA A 224 4.11 7.25 -21.19
N ALA A 225 4.30 8.02 -20.12
CA ALA A 225 4.03 7.54 -18.76
C ALA A 225 3.22 8.57 -17.95
N ALA A 226 2.12 8.15 -17.36
CA ALA A 226 1.48 8.90 -16.29
C ALA A 226 2.20 8.64 -14.98
N VAL A 227 2.70 9.70 -14.36
CA VAL A 227 3.39 9.68 -13.07
C VAL A 227 2.55 10.50 -12.09
N TYR A 228 2.08 9.84 -11.03
CA TYR A 228 1.19 10.47 -10.06
C TYR A 228 2.01 11.08 -8.93
N TYR A 229 1.86 12.38 -8.73
CA TYR A 229 2.67 13.14 -7.77
C TYR A 229 2.47 12.68 -6.31
N GLU A 230 1.25 12.24 -5.99
CA GLU A 230 0.87 11.81 -4.63
C GLU A 230 0.71 10.29 -4.51
N ASP A 231 1.32 9.53 -5.40
CA ASP A 231 1.24 8.08 -5.43
C ASP A 231 1.80 7.48 -4.12
N LEU A 232 0.99 6.64 -3.46
CA LEU A 232 1.39 5.94 -2.24
C LEU A 232 2.20 4.67 -2.53
N TYR A 233 2.04 4.09 -3.72
CA TYR A 233 2.64 2.81 -4.09
C TYR A 233 3.92 2.99 -4.90
N VAL A 234 3.88 3.87 -5.89
CA VAL A 234 5.02 4.16 -6.76
C VAL A 234 5.50 5.58 -6.47
N ASN A 235 6.46 5.70 -5.55
CA ASN A 235 6.95 6.99 -5.09
C ASN A 235 7.41 7.88 -6.26
N PHE A 236 6.92 9.11 -6.29
CA PHE A 236 7.18 10.08 -7.36
C PHE A 236 8.67 10.30 -7.64
N LYS A 237 9.48 10.51 -6.60
CA LYS A 237 10.92 10.78 -6.77
C LYS A 237 11.64 9.58 -7.38
N LEU A 238 11.38 8.38 -6.83
CA LEU A 238 11.98 7.14 -7.33
C LEU A 238 11.52 6.82 -8.77
N ALA A 239 10.27 7.11 -9.10
CA ALA A 239 9.76 6.98 -10.46
C ALA A 239 10.47 7.93 -11.45
N MET A 240 10.73 9.18 -11.05
CA MET A 240 11.45 10.14 -11.89
C MET A 240 12.94 9.81 -12.03
N GLU A 241 13.58 9.28 -10.99
CA GLU A 241 14.95 8.74 -11.08
C GLU A 241 15.05 7.62 -12.11
N THR A 242 14.10 6.67 -12.08
CA THR A 242 14.03 5.58 -13.08
C THR A 242 13.70 6.11 -14.48
N ALA A 243 12.75 7.05 -14.60
CA ALA A 243 12.40 7.65 -15.88
C ALA A 243 13.61 8.32 -16.55
N SER A 244 14.50 8.94 -15.77
CA SER A 244 15.73 9.56 -16.30
C SER A 244 16.69 8.56 -16.95
N GLN A 245 16.54 7.27 -16.67
CA GLN A 245 17.36 6.18 -17.21
C GLN A 245 16.72 5.49 -18.42
N ILE A 246 15.55 5.94 -18.87
CA ILE A 246 14.83 5.36 -20.02
C ILE A 246 14.85 6.36 -21.18
N ALA A 247 15.60 6.05 -22.23
CA ALA A 247 15.68 6.94 -23.39
C ALA A 247 14.31 7.11 -24.06
N GLY A 248 13.95 8.35 -24.35
CA GLY A 248 12.73 8.68 -25.10
C GLY A 248 11.43 8.53 -24.31
N ILE A 249 11.49 8.32 -23.00
CA ILE A 249 10.31 8.36 -22.16
C ILE A 249 9.77 9.79 -22.02
N ARG A 250 8.45 9.93 -22.00
CA ARG A 250 7.74 11.20 -21.86
C ARG A 250 6.83 11.08 -20.64
N PRO A 251 7.22 11.59 -19.47
CA PRO A 251 6.37 11.57 -18.28
C PRO A 251 5.31 12.67 -18.32
N TRP A 252 4.06 12.31 -18.03
CA TRP A 252 2.98 13.21 -17.67
C TRP A 252 2.80 13.21 -16.17
N ILE A 253 3.27 14.27 -15.50
CA ILE A 253 3.16 14.42 -14.06
C ILE A 253 1.81 15.04 -13.75
N THR A 254 1.03 14.40 -12.88
CA THR A 254 -0.29 14.89 -12.49
C THR A 254 -0.59 14.60 -11.02
N ASN A 255 -1.33 15.49 -10.37
CA ASN A 255 -1.88 15.33 -9.01
C ASN A 255 -3.41 15.14 -9.03
N GLU A 256 -4.02 14.95 -10.19
CA GLU A 256 -5.45 14.70 -10.30
C GLU A 256 -5.85 13.30 -9.81
N PHE A 257 -4.91 12.38 -9.83
CA PHE A 257 -5.07 11.00 -9.40
C PHE A 257 -4.03 10.66 -8.32
N MET A 258 -4.36 9.70 -7.47
CA MET A 258 -3.38 9.01 -6.64
C MET A 258 -2.73 7.88 -7.46
N HIS A 259 -2.97 6.60 -7.12
CA HIS A 259 -2.50 5.48 -7.95
C HIS A 259 -3.56 4.97 -8.96
N SER A 260 -4.81 5.35 -8.78
CA SER A 260 -5.98 4.73 -9.44
C SER A 260 -6.40 5.38 -10.78
N GLY A 261 -5.54 6.17 -11.42
CA GLY A 261 -5.93 6.97 -12.58
C GLY A 261 -6.68 6.21 -13.69
N LEU A 262 -6.27 4.97 -14.00
CA LEU A 262 -7.00 4.14 -14.97
C LEU A 262 -8.40 3.73 -14.51
N ARG A 263 -8.62 3.55 -13.22
CA ARG A 263 -9.95 3.24 -12.67
C ARG A 263 -10.81 4.47 -12.55
N ASP A 264 -10.19 5.60 -12.17
CA ASP A 264 -10.90 6.87 -11.93
C ASP A 264 -11.34 7.52 -13.23
N ASP A 265 -10.46 7.59 -14.23
CA ASP A 265 -10.74 8.14 -15.57
C ASP A 265 -9.78 7.57 -16.62
N GLY A 266 -9.99 6.31 -16.99
CA GLY A 266 -9.13 5.60 -17.95
C GLY A 266 -9.10 6.26 -19.34
N SER A 267 -10.21 6.80 -19.80
CA SER A 267 -10.29 7.52 -21.08
C SER A 267 -9.36 8.72 -21.09
N LYS A 268 -9.42 9.57 -20.08
CA LYS A 268 -8.55 10.74 -19.95
C LYS A 268 -7.07 10.35 -19.92
N VAL A 269 -6.72 9.34 -19.14
CA VAL A 269 -5.33 8.88 -19.01
C VAL A 269 -4.81 8.34 -20.34
N ILE A 270 -5.55 7.44 -20.98
CA ILE A 270 -5.15 6.83 -22.25
C ILE A 270 -5.08 7.89 -23.37
N ASP A 271 -6.09 8.73 -23.50
CA ASP A 271 -6.13 9.78 -24.54
C ASP A 271 -4.99 10.78 -24.36
N HIS A 272 -4.64 11.12 -23.10
CA HIS A 272 -3.51 11.99 -22.82
C HIS A 272 -2.19 11.35 -23.28
N LEU A 273 -1.92 10.12 -22.86
CA LEU A 273 -0.67 9.42 -23.21
C LEU A 273 -0.55 9.16 -24.72
N LEU A 274 -1.62 8.74 -25.37
CA LEU A 274 -1.64 8.58 -26.84
C LEU A 274 -1.47 9.95 -27.54
N GLY A 275 -2.06 10.99 -26.99
CA GLY A 275 -1.89 12.36 -27.50
C GLY A 275 -0.44 12.82 -27.46
N MET A 276 0.30 12.48 -26.39
CA MET A 276 1.73 12.76 -26.26
C MET A 276 2.54 11.99 -27.32
N LEU A 277 2.29 10.70 -27.49
CA LEU A 277 3.01 9.88 -28.46
C LEU A 277 2.76 10.30 -29.91
N ASN A 278 1.55 10.77 -30.21
CA ASN A 278 1.13 11.23 -31.54
C ASN A 278 1.42 12.72 -31.79
N GLY A 279 2.14 13.41 -30.90
CA GLY A 279 2.48 14.82 -31.03
C GLY A 279 1.31 15.79 -30.89
N ARG A 280 0.15 15.34 -30.41
CA ARG A 280 -1.04 16.18 -30.15
C ARG A 280 -1.01 16.89 -28.80
N LYS A 281 -0.14 16.47 -27.91
CA LYS A 281 0.11 17.06 -26.60
C LYS A 281 1.51 17.64 -26.57
N PRO A 282 1.73 18.73 -25.80
CA PRO A 282 3.05 19.32 -25.69
C PRO A 282 4.07 18.29 -25.26
N LEU A 283 5.26 18.38 -25.83
CA LEU A 283 6.45 17.62 -25.45
C LEU A 283 7.32 18.58 -24.65
N PHE A 284 7.66 18.20 -23.43
CA PHE A 284 8.54 18.99 -22.57
C PHE A 284 9.92 18.40 -22.53
#